data_a22c32b9a845b96d27dc0e983209a83a
#
_entry.id   a22c32b9a845b96d27dc0e983209a83a
#
_cell.length_a   1.000
_cell.length_b   1.000
_cell.length_c   1.000
_cell.angle_alpha   90.00
_cell.angle_beta   90.00
_cell.angle_gamma   90.00
#
_symmetry.space_group_name_H-M   'P 1'
#
loop_
_entity.id
_entity.type
_entity.pdbx_description
1 polymer ?
#
loop_
_entity_poly.entity_id
_entity_poly.type
_entity_poly.pdbx_seq_one_letter_code
_entity_poly.pdbx_strand_id
1 'polypeptide(L)'
;MKKILLVLTCIVAMAMMIVGCGGSDKKDAAKGNDKKITVGFSVSTQNNPFFASLAKGVEAKAKELGVTVKVVDAQNDPAKQANDIADLLQQNISVLLVNPVDSDAIFYS
;
A
#
# COMPACT_ATOMS: atom_id res chain seq x y z
N MET A 1 -9.41 -58.57 -5.40
CA MET A 1 -9.73 -57.83 -4.18
C MET A 1 -8.68 -56.79 -3.81
N LYS A 2 -7.39 -57.07 -3.91
CA LYS A 2 -6.35 -56.07 -3.55
C LYS A 2 -6.32 -54.83 -4.46
N LYS A 3 -6.70 -54.97 -5.75
CA LYS A 3 -6.76 -53.86 -6.68
C LYS A 3 -7.94 -52.87 -6.42
N ILE A 4 -9.03 -53.41 -5.93
CA ILE A 4 -10.24 -52.62 -5.59
C ILE A 4 -10.01 -51.80 -4.31
N LEU A 5 -9.28 -52.40 -3.35
CA LEU A 5 -8.92 -51.70 -2.10
C LEU A 5 -7.99 -50.52 -2.36
N LEU A 6 -7.07 -50.66 -3.32
CA LEU A 6 -6.12 -49.61 -3.67
C LEU A 6 -6.79 -48.44 -4.42
N VAL A 7 -7.81 -48.71 -5.21
CA VAL A 7 -8.62 -47.70 -5.88
C VAL A 7 -9.51 -46.93 -4.89
N LEU A 8 -10.08 -47.66 -3.89
CA LEU A 8 -10.89 -47.01 -2.87
C LEU A 8 -10.06 -46.08 -1.97
N THR A 9 -8.83 -46.45 -1.65
CA THR A 9 -7.93 -45.57 -0.87
C THR A 9 -7.52 -44.33 -1.63
N CYS A 10 -7.32 -44.40 -2.96
CA CYS A 10 -7.04 -43.23 -3.78
C CYS A 10 -8.23 -42.27 -3.88
N ILE A 11 -9.47 -42.81 -3.93
CA ILE A 11 -10.68 -41.96 -4.00
C ILE A 11 -10.92 -41.24 -2.68
N VAL A 12 -10.64 -41.87 -1.55
CA VAL A 12 -10.76 -41.23 -0.22
C VAL A 12 -9.68 -40.15 -0.02
N ALA A 13 -8.47 -40.42 -0.52
CA ALA A 13 -7.40 -39.41 -0.47
C ALA A 13 -7.67 -38.18 -1.34
N MET A 14 -8.36 -38.36 -2.49
CA MET A 14 -8.75 -37.26 -3.38
C MET A 14 -9.93 -36.43 -2.83
N ALA A 15 -10.81 -37.05 -2.05
CA ALA A 15 -11.93 -36.34 -1.43
C ALA A 15 -11.51 -35.40 -0.28
N MET A 16 -10.36 -35.65 0.36
CA MET A 16 -9.85 -34.79 1.44
C MET A 16 -9.14 -33.52 0.97
N MET A 17 -8.81 -33.39 -0.33
CA MET A 17 -8.17 -32.19 -0.85
C MET A 17 -9.13 -31.10 -1.29
N ILE A 18 -10.44 -31.35 -1.32
CA ILE A 18 -11.43 -30.35 -1.77
C ILE A 18 -11.96 -29.49 -0.62
N VAL A 19 -11.70 -29.85 0.64
CA VAL A 19 -12.17 -29.08 1.79
C VAL A 19 -11.24 -27.93 2.19
N GLY A 20 -10.09 -27.80 1.54
CA GLY A 20 -9.11 -26.76 1.85
C GLY A 20 -9.30 -25.41 1.15
N CYS A 21 -10.19 -25.30 0.18
CA CYS A 21 -10.38 -24.09 -0.61
C CYS A 21 -11.77 -23.43 -0.49
N GLY A 22 -12.61 -23.96 0.39
CA GLY A 22 -13.93 -23.39 0.62
C GLY A 22 -13.91 -22.42 1.77
N GLY A 23 -13.95 -21.11 1.53
CA GLY A 23 -14.19 -20.13 2.56
C GLY A 23 -12.98 -19.38 3.05
N SER A 24 -11.94 -19.27 2.24
CA SER A 24 -10.90 -18.28 2.50
C SER A 24 -11.51 -16.92 2.36
N ASP A 25 -11.84 -16.40 3.48
CA ASP A 25 -12.26 -15.03 3.59
C ASP A 25 -11.26 -14.12 2.86
N LYS A 26 -11.79 -13.10 2.21
CA LYS A 26 -11.03 -12.03 1.56
C LYS A 26 -9.95 -11.42 2.47
N LYS A 27 -10.01 -11.67 3.77
CA LYS A 27 -9.01 -11.29 4.77
C LYS A 27 -7.70 -12.05 4.63
N ASP A 28 -7.73 -13.33 4.28
CA ASP A 28 -6.50 -14.12 4.11
C ASP A 28 -5.78 -13.78 2.80
N ALA A 29 -6.53 -13.43 1.75
CA ALA A 29 -5.97 -12.91 0.51
C ALA A 29 -5.27 -11.55 0.73
N ALA A 30 -5.76 -10.70 1.64
CA ALA A 30 -5.11 -9.45 2.02
C ALA A 30 -3.85 -9.66 2.87
N LYS A 31 -3.77 -10.74 3.64
CA LYS A 31 -2.57 -11.11 4.43
C LYS A 31 -1.49 -11.82 3.62
N GLY A 32 -1.85 -12.46 2.52
CA GLY A 32 -0.92 -13.20 1.66
C GLY A 32 -0.02 -12.33 0.80
N ASN A 33 -0.30 -11.04 0.69
CA ASN A 33 0.53 -10.06 0.03
C ASN A 33 1.32 -9.27 1.09
N ASP A 34 2.47 -9.78 1.46
CA ASP A 34 3.49 -9.07 2.26
C ASP A 34 4.10 -7.86 1.53
N LYS A 35 3.40 -7.28 0.56
CA LYS A 35 3.80 -6.00 -0.03
C LYS A 35 3.58 -4.92 1.01
N LYS A 36 4.67 -4.51 1.63
CA LYS A 36 4.71 -3.35 2.50
C LYS A 36 4.23 -2.12 1.73
N ILE A 37 3.07 -1.61 2.11
CA ILE A 37 2.52 -0.40 1.51
C ILE A 37 3.35 0.79 1.97
N THR A 38 3.84 1.57 1.02
CA THR A 38 4.56 2.81 1.27
C THR A 38 3.79 3.96 0.63
N VAL A 39 3.44 4.94 1.42
CA VAL A 39 2.77 6.17 0.99
C VAL A 39 3.82 7.27 0.88
N GLY A 40 3.92 7.92 -0.27
CA GLY A 40 4.63 9.18 -0.42
C GLY A 40 3.65 10.32 -0.20
N PHE A 41 4.01 11.30 0.62
CA PHE A 41 3.20 12.50 0.84
C PHE A 41 4.02 13.75 0.58
N SER A 42 3.68 14.47 -0.49
CA SER A 42 4.25 15.77 -0.80
C SER A 42 3.34 16.87 -0.28
N VAL A 43 3.81 17.62 0.69
CA VAL A 43 3.08 18.76 1.29
C VAL A 43 3.68 20.07 0.78
N SER A 44 2.82 21.06 0.53
CA SER A 44 3.24 22.38 0.01
C SER A 44 4.24 23.06 0.93
N THR A 45 4.01 23.04 2.24
CA THR A 45 4.94 23.55 3.25
C THR A 45 4.57 23.06 4.64
N GLN A 46 5.56 22.83 5.48
CA GLN A 46 5.35 22.57 6.91
C GLN A 46 5.53 23.82 7.78
N ASN A 47 5.88 24.97 7.18
CA ASN A 47 5.96 26.23 7.92
C ASN A 47 4.60 26.76 8.35
N ASN A 48 3.53 26.32 7.69
CA ASN A 48 2.17 26.63 8.11
C ASN A 48 1.69 25.57 9.11
N PRO A 49 1.21 25.98 10.32
CA PRO A 49 0.75 25.04 11.35
C PRO A 49 -0.36 24.09 10.90
N PHE A 50 -1.21 24.52 9.97
CA PHE A 50 -2.27 23.66 9.39
C PHE A 50 -1.66 22.49 8.63
N PHE A 51 -0.73 22.75 7.71
CA PHE A 51 -0.10 21.70 6.91
C PHE A 51 0.84 20.82 7.72
N ALA A 52 1.51 21.39 8.73
CA ALA A 52 2.29 20.60 9.69
C ALA A 52 1.39 19.63 10.47
N SER A 53 0.21 20.08 10.90
CA SER A 53 -0.78 19.21 11.56
C SER A 53 -1.34 18.14 10.61
N LEU A 54 -1.56 18.48 9.34
CA LEU A 54 -1.99 17.56 8.32
C LEU A 54 -0.94 16.44 8.12
N ALA A 55 0.33 16.79 7.99
CA ALA A 55 1.41 15.83 7.86
C ALA A 55 1.47 14.88 9.07
N LYS A 56 1.40 15.41 10.28
CA LYS A 56 1.35 14.59 11.50
C LYS A 56 0.13 13.68 11.55
N GLY A 57 -1.03 14.14 11.06
CA GLY A 57 -2.23 13.31 10.95
C GLY A 57 -2.05 12.14 10.00
N VAL A 58 -1.43 12.39 8.85
CA VAL A 58 -1.10 11.33 7.87
C VAL A 58 -0.13 10.32 8.48
N GLU A 59 0.93 10.77 9.13
CA GLU A 59 1.91 9.91 9.80
C GLU A 59 1.27 9.06 10.91
N ALA A 60 0.44 9.67 11.75
CA ALA A 60 -0.26 8.98 12.84
C ALA A 60 -1.20 7.89 12.29
N LYS A 61 -1.96 8.21 11.23
CA LYS A 61 -2.86 7.24 10.60
C LYS A 61 -2.11 6.11 9.90
N ALA A 62 -1.02 6.43 9.24
CA ALA A 62 -0.14 5.42 8.63
C ALA A 62 0.41 4.44 9.67
N LYS A 63 0.87 4.96 10.81
CA LYS A 63 1.34 4.13 11.92
C LYS A 63 0.23 3.23 12.48
N GLU A 64 -0.97 3.76 12.65
CA GLU A 64 -2.14 2.99 13.09
C GLU A 64 -2.46 1.82 12.13
N LEU A 65 -2.34 2.06 10.82
CA LEU A 65 -2.62 1.07 9.78
C LEU A 65 -1.44 0.15 9.48
N GLY A 66 -0.29 0.33 10.11
CA GLY A 66 0.92 -0.44 9.81
C GLY A 66 1.53 -0.13 8.44
N VAL A 67 1.30 1.08 7.92
CA VAL A 67 1.76 1.56 6.61
C VAL A 67 2.96 2.48 6.81
N THR A 68 3.94 2.40 5.92
CA THR A 68 5.06 3.35 5.92
C THR A 68 4.66 4.61 5.18
N VAL A 69 4.98 5.78 5.72
CA VAL A 69 4.80 7.06 5.03
C VAL A 69 6.13 7.81 4.91
N LYS A 70 6.34 8.44 3.77
CA LYS A 70 7.46 9.33 3.49
C LYS A 70 6.90 10.71 3.19
N VAL A 71 7.15 11.66 4.07
CA VAL A 71 6.69 13.05 3.92
C VAL A 71 7.83 13.88 3.36
N VAL A 72 7.54 14.66 2.33
CA VAL A 72 8.46 15.65 1.75
C VAL A 72 7.82 17.03 1.79
N ASP A 73 8.62 18.03 2.14
CA ASP A 73 8.20 19.43 2.26
C ASP A 73 8.66 20.21 1.04
N ALA A 74 7.72 20.67 0.23
CA ALA A 74 8.02 21.45 -0.98
C ALA A 74 8.48 22.89 -0.69
N GLN A 75 8.35 23.36 0.53
CA GLN A 75 8.78 24.71 0.95
C GLN A 75 8.16 25.85 0.12
N ASN A 76 6.92 25.67 -0.33
CA ASN A 76 6.21 26.58 -1.24
C ASN A 76 6.89 26.79 -2.60
N ASP A 77 7.73 25.86 -3.04
CA ASP A 77 8.41 25.89 -4.33
C ASP A 77 7.82 24.79 -5.25
N PRO A 78 7.12 25.18 -6.34
CA PRO A 78 6.53 24.20 -7.27
C PRO A 78 7.59 23.35 -7.99
N ALA A 79 8.74 23.91 -8.31
CA ALA A 79 9.83 23.17 -8.97
C ALA A 79 10.43 22.14 -8.00
N LYS A 80 10.63 22.51 -6.75
CA LYS A 80 11.03 21.57 -5.71
C LYS A 80 9.99 20.47 -5.53
N GLN A 81 8.72 20.82 -5.51
CA GLN A 81 7.64 19.83 -5.39
C GLN A 81 7.67 18.79 -6.51
N ALA A 82 7.85 19.22 -7.75
CA ALA A 82 7.96 18.33 -8.91
C ALA A 82 9.14 17.35 -8.76
N ASN A 83 10.30 17.86 -8.34
CA ASN A 83 11.48 17.02 -8.09
C ASN A 83 11.26 16.04 -6.94
N ASP A 84 10.68 16.49 -5.82
CA ASP A 84 10.37 15.65 -4.67
C ASP A 84 9.40 14.51 -5.06
N ILE A 85 8.39 14.79 -5.87
CA ILE A 85 7.44 13.80 -6.38
C ILE A 85 8.17 12.79 -7.29
N ALA A 86 9.01 13.24 -8.20
CA ALA A 86 9.79 12.36 -9.05
C ALA A 86 10.68 11.42 -8.23
N ASP A 87 11.32 11.93 -7.19
CA ASP A 87 12.14 11.12 -6.28
C ASP A 87 11.29 10.09 -5.49
N LEU A 88 10.12 10.47 -5.01
CA LEU A 88 9.20 9.56 -4.34
C LEU A 88 8.77 8.41 -5.27
N LEU A 89 8.44 8.72 -6.52
CA LEU A 89 8.02 7.71 -7.51
C LEU A 89 9.14 6.71 -7.81
N GLN A 90 10.41 7.13 -7.77
CA GLN A 90 11.55 6.24 -7.93
C GLN A 90 11.78 5.31 -6.71
N GLN A 91 11.17 5.59 -5.57
CA GLN A 91 11.34 4.83 -4.34
C GLN A 91 10.33 3.71 -4.17
N ASN A 92 9.63 3.29 -5.22
CA ASN A 92 8.62 2.23 -5.20
C ASN A 92 7.49 2.47 -4.19
N ILE A 93 7.01 3.70 -4.11
CA ILE A 93 5.82 4.01 -3.31
C ILE A 93 4.57 3.37 -3.91
N SER A 94 3.62 2.99 -3.07
CA SER A 94 2.35 2.38 -3.48
C SER A 94 1.29 3.43 -3.77
N VAL A 95 1.32 4.54 -3.05
CA VAL A 95 0.34 5.64 -3.13
C VAL A 95 1.09 6.95 -3.02
N LEU A 96 0.71 7.91 -3.84
CA LEU A 96 1.18 9.29 -3.76
C LEU A 96 0.03 10.20 -3.30
N LEU A 97 0.25 10.89 -2.19
CA LEU A 97 -0.60 11.97 -1.71
C LEU A 97 0.10 13.30 -2.02
N VAL A 98 -0.63 14.25 -2.57
CA VAL A 98 -0.10 15.58 -2.90
C VAL A 98 -1.01 16.65 -2.34
N ASN A 99 -0.41 17.57 -1.59
CA ASN A 99 -0.98 18.88 -1.30
C ASN A 99 -0.19 19.89 -2.16
N PRO A 100 -0.74 20.36 -3.29
CA PRO A 100 0.04 21.11 -4.27
C PRO A 100 0.38 22.52 -3.79
N VAL A 101 1.58 22.98 -4.14
CA VAL A 101 1.98 24.39 -4.01
C VAL A 101 1.20 25.22 -5.02
N ASP A 102 1.11 24.72 -6.24
CA ASP A 102 0.40 25.32 -7.36
C ASP A 102 -0.42 24.24 -8.07
N SER A 103 -1.71 24.47 -8.17
CA SER A 103 -2.65 23.52 -8.79
C SER A 103 -2.38 23.32 -10.28
N ASP A 104 -1.93 24.36 -10.97
CA ASP A 104 -1.66 24.28 -12.40
C ASP A 104 -0.33 23.56 -12.68
N ALA A 105 0.68 23.82 -11.86
CA ALA A 105 1.99 23.19 -12.02
C ALA A 105 1.96 21.66 -11.82
N ILE A 106 1.07 21.14 -10.99
CA ILE A 106 1.00 19.71 -10.68
C ILE A 106 0.55 18.85 -11.87
N PHE A 107 -0.16 19.43 -12.83
CA PHE A 107 -0.63 18.70 -14.02
C PHE A 107 0.48 18.46 -15.06
N TYR A 108 1.61 19.14 -14.94
CA TYR A 108 2.73 19.05 -15.85
C TYR A 108 3.98 18.37 -15.26
N SER A 109 3.82 17.74 -14.10
CA SER A 109 4.92 17.10 -13.36
C SER A 109 5.11 15.63 -13.70
#